data_409cf20fbdf08c97593991d139274ee7
#
_entry.id   409cf20fbdf08c97593991d139274ee7
#
_cell.length_a   1.000
_cell.length_b   1.000
_cell.length_c   1.000
_cell.angle_alpha   90.00
_cell.angle_beta   90.00
_cell.angle_gamma   90.00
#
_symmetry.space_group_name_H-M   'P 1'
#
loop_
_entity.id
_entity.type
_entity.pdbx_description
1 polymer ?
#
loop_
_entity_poly.entity_id
_entity_poly.type
_entity_poly.pdbx_seq_one_letter_code
_entity_poly.pdbx_strand_id
1 'polypeptide(L)'
;VSVTVDAANRVRYSVTPADSSVEFEARSTLHTVRGKVQDLTGSIEVTWNDDGTIAPEPPAKMHVDLPVEQMRSGNGLLDREMWKLIDSKRFPRVAGDLRTLTPGPAAGRYAASGDITLAGRSRRYDGEFTVKHDDACITIEGELNVDIRDFGLKPPNLVVIKVDPGVKVRVRLVAARAA
;
A
#
# COMPACT_ATOMS: atom_id res chain seq x y z
N VAL A 1 -23.53 -25.94 -13.01
CA VAL A 1 -24.38 -24.74 -12.96
C VAL A 1 -23.43 -23.56 -12.91
N SER A 2 -23.22 -22.89 -14.05
CA SER A 2 -22.43 -21.67 -14.12
C SER A 2 -23.22 -20.54 -13.44
N VAL A 3 -22.77 -20.10 -12.29
CA VAL A 3 -23.30 -18.89 -11.67
C VAL A 3 -22.77 -17.72 -12.51
N THR A 4 -23.64 -17.14 -13.29
CA THR A 4 -23.35 -15.88 -13.99
C THR A 4 -23.26 -14.80 -12.89
N VAL A 5 -22.05 -14.42 -12.51
CA VAL A 5 -21.85 -13.28 -11.60
C VAL A 5 -22.28 -12.04 -12.36
N ASP A 6 -23.32 -11.42 -11.87
CA ASP A 6 -23.95 -10.26 -12.48
C ASP A 6 -22.93 -9.09 -12.45
N ALA A 7 -22.62 -8.52 -13.60
CA ALA A 7 -21.75 -7.35 -13.73
C ALA A 7 -22.29 -6.12 -12.96
N ALA A 8 -23.54 -6.19 -12.49
CA ALA A 8 -24.21 -5.13 -11.75
C ALA A 8 -23.58 -4.82 -10.38
N ASN A 9 -22.88 -5.77 -9.76
CA ASN A 9 -22.27 -5.59 -8.44
C ASN A 9 -20.77 -5.26 -8.45
N ARG A 10 -20.17 -5.07 -9.65
CA ARG A 10 -18.80 -4.63 -9.76
C ARG A 10 -18.71 -3.12 -9.59
N VAL A 11 -17.94 -2.69 -8.61
CA VAL A 11 -17.79 -1.28 -8.25
C VAL A 11 -16.34 -0.86 -8.42
N ARG A 12 -16.15 0.30 -9.03
CA ARG A 12 -14.86 0.96 -9.12
C ARG A 12 -14.81 2.12 -8.15
N TYR A 13 -13.70 2.22 -7.44
CA TYR A 13 -13.40 3.30 -6.50
C TYR A 13 -12.12 4.00 -6.94
N SER A 14 -12.06 5.30 -6.70
CA SER A 14 -10.86 6.11 -6.86
C SER A 14 -10.31 6.50 -5.49
N VAL A 15 -9.03 6.29 -5.27
CA VAL A 15 -8.37 6.65 -4.00
C VAL A 15 -8.51 8.16 -3.76
N THR A 16 -8.93 8.52 -2.56
CA THR A 16 -9.05 9.91 -2.10
C THR A 16 -7.74 10.31 -1.42
N PRO A 17 -6.91 11.16 -2.06
CA PRO A 17 -5.59 11.49 -1.54
C PRO A 17 -5.59 12.12 -0.15
N ALA A 18 -6.57 12.98 0.12
CA ALA A 18 -6.68 13.68 1.41
C ALA A 18 -6.96 12.76 2.60
N ASP A 19 -7.62 11.61 2.37
CA ASP A 19 -8.06 10.69 3.41
C ASP A 19 -7.21 9.42 3.48
N SER A 20 -6.26 9.28 2.56
CA SER A 20 -5.40 8.10 2.44
C SER A 20 -3.98 8.42 2.87
N SER A 21 -3.32 7.45 3.48
CA SER A 21 -1.94 7.60 3.91
C SER A 21 -1.21 6.26 4.00
N VAL A 22 0.10 6.33 3.84
CA VAL A 22 1.03 5.25 4.18
C VAL A 22 2.00 5.78 5.23
N GLU A 23 2.08 5.09 6.35
CA GLU A 23 3.07 5.36 7.39
C GLU A 23 4.17 4.31 7.31
N PHE A 24 5.40 4.74 7.51
CA PHE A 24 6.54 3.84 7.57
C PHE A 24 7.36 4.06 8.84
N GLU A 25 7.91 2.96 9.35
CA GLU A 25 8.70 2.95 10.57
C GLU A 25 9.92 2.04 10.37
N ALA A 26 11.10 2.57 10.62
CA ALA A 26 12.35 1.84 10.61
C ALA A 26 13.15 2.12 11.88
N ARG A 27 13.83 1.11 12.41
CA ARG A 27 14.73 1.30 13.54
C ARG A 27 16.04 1.90 13.09
N SER A 28 16.62 2.73 13.95
CA SER A 28 17.97 3.23 13.77
C SER A 28 18.76 3.14 15.06
N THR A 29 20.06 3.42 15.00
CA THR A 29 20.95 3.38 16.17
C THR A 29 20.61 4.43 17.24
N LEU A 30 19.97 5.54 16.86
CA LEU A 30 19.63 6.61 17.78
C LEU A 30 18.14 6.58 18.21
N HIS A 31 17.26 6.34 17.28
CA HIS A 31 15.81 6.37 17.51
C HIS A 31 15.07 5.66 16.38
N THR A 32 13.79 5.43 16.58
CA THR A 32 12.92 4.94 15.51
C THR A 32 12.63 6.07 14.52
N VAL A 33 12.92 5.81 13.25
CA VAL A 33 12.58 6.72 12.14
C VAL A 33 11.13 6.45 11.75
N ARG A 34 10.29 7.46 11.79
CA ARG A 34 8.89 7.40 11.38
C ARG A 34 8.62 8.44 10.33
N GLY A 35 7.82 8.06 9.36
CA GLY A 35 7.38 8.99 8.34
C GLY A 35 5.98 8.66 7.85
N LYS A 36 5.41 9.61 7.11
CA LYS A 36 4.08 9.50 6.55
C LYS A 36 4.08 10.02 5.12
N VAL A 37 3.37 9.34 4.26
CA VAL A 37 3.13 9.76 2.89
C VAL A 37 1.63 10.01 2.73
N GLN A 38 1.32 11.15 2.16
CA GLN A 38 -0.02 11.50 1.67
C GLN A 38 0.03 11.62 0.14
N ASP A 39 -1.01 12.13 -0.46
CA ASP A 39 -1.12 12.28 -1.92
C ASP A 39 -1.06 10.94 -2.69
N LEU A 40 -1.56 9.88 -2.07
CA LEU A 40 -1.74 8.61 -2.74
C LEU A 40 -2.80 8.73 -3.84
N THR A 41 -2.54 8.10 -4.97
CA THR A 41 -3.50 7.98 -6.06
C THR A 41 -3.67 6.51 -6.42
N GLY A 42 -4.79 6.17 -7.03
CA GLY A 42 -5.02 4.80 -7.45
C GLY A 42 -6.49 4.46 -7.63
N SER A 43 -6.73 3.21 -7.93
CA SER A 43 -8.07 2.67 -8.15
C SER A 43 -8.24 1.30 -7.54
N ILE A 44 -9.47 0.99 -7.15
CA ILE A 44 -9.87 -0.29 -6.59
C ILE A 44 -11.12 -0.74 -7.36
N GLU A 45 -11.13 -1.98 -7.82
CA GLU A 45 -12.30 -2.61 -8.40
C GLU A 45 -12.61 -3.89 -7.64
N VAL A 46 -13.82 -3.99 -7.14
CA VAL A 46 -14.33 -5.18 -6.43
C VAL A 46 -15.73 -5.53 -6.89
N THR A 47 -16.08 -6.79 -6.79
CA THR A 47 -17.46 -7.26 -6.93
C THR A 47 -17.94 -7.64 -5.54
N TRP A 48 -19.08 -7.10 -5.15
CA TRP A 48 -19.69 -7.38 -3.85
C TRP A 48 -20.70 -8.51 -3.96
N ASN A 49 -20.65 -9.43 -3.00
CA ASN A 49 -21.72 -10.37 -2.75
C ASN A 49 -22.86 -9.68 -1.99
N ASP A 50 -24.04 -10.26 -2.00
CA ASP A 50 -25.23 -9.72 -1.29
C ASP A 50 -25.02 -9.62 0.23
N ASP A 51 -24.12 -10.42 0.79
CA ASP A 51 -23.74 -10.40 2.22
C ASP A 51 -22.69 -9.34 2.56
N GLY A 52 -22.26 -8.52 1.59
CA GLY A 52 -21.25 -7.48 1.77
C GLY A 52 -19.81 -7.98 1.76
N THR A 53 -19.56 -9.24 1.42
CA THR A 53 -18.21 -9.76 1.22
C THR A 53 -17.74 -9.53 -0.22
N ILE A 54 -16.43 -9.57 -0.43
CA ILE A 54 -15.84 -9.44 -1.77
C ILE A 54 -15.96 -10.80 -2.48
N ALA A 55 -16.57 -10.78 -3.67
CA ALA A 55 -16.66 -11.97 -4.50
C ALA A 55 -15.28 -12.35 -5.06
N PRO A 56 -14.93 -13.65 -5.13
CA PRO A 56 -13.65 -14.09 -5.68
C PRO A 56 -13.56 -13.95 -7.19
N GLU A 57 -14.70 -13.93 -7.87
CA GLU A 57 -14.80 -13.80 -9.33
C GLU A 57 -15.85 -12.76 -9.73
N PRO A 58 -15.51 -11.86 -10.65
CA PRO A 58 -14.16 -11.60 -11.18
C PRO A 58 -13.22 -11.07 -10.09
N PRO A 59 -11.91 -11.38 -10.16
CA PRO A 59 -10.99 -11.04 -9.09
C PRO A 59 -10.92 -9.54 -8.84
N ALA A 60 -10.77 -9.18 -7.58
CA ALA A 60 -10.53 -7.78 -7.18
C ALA A 60 -9.23 -7.25 -7.81
N LYS A 61 -9.25 -5.98 -8.18
CA LYS A 61 -8.06 -5.27 -8.70
C LYS A 61 -7.80 -4.05 -7.83
N MET A 62 -6.54 -3.80 -7.56
CA MET A 62 -6.12 -2.57 -6.88
C MET A 62 -4.75 -2.16 -7.40
N HIS A 63 -4.64 -0.88 -7.70
CA HIS A 63 -3.39 -0.21 -8.01
C HIS A 63 -3.30 1.07 -7.21
N VAL A 64 -2.18 1.28 -6.54
CA VAL A 64 -1.91 2.47 -5.74
C VAL A 64 -0.51 2.98 -6.04
N ASP A 65 -0.40 4.28 -6.23
CA ASP A 65 0.86 5.01 -6.38
C ASP A 65 1.06 5.98 -5.24
N LEU A 66 2.28 6.14 -4.80
CA LEU A 66 2.68 7.21 -3.90
C LEU A 66 3.96 7.88 -4.39
N PRO A 67 4.06 9.22 -4.23
CA PRO A 67 5.26 9.96 -4.64
C PRO A 67 6.39 9.76 -3.63
N VAL A 68 7.57 9.38 -4.12
CA VAL A 68 8.77 9.16 -3.29
C VAL A 68 9.16 10.42 -2.53
N GLU A 69 9.08 11.59 -3.16
CA GLU A 69 9.48 12.86 -2.52
C GLU A 69 8.48 13.37 -1.48
N GLN A 70 7.32 12.73 -1.34
CA GLN A 70 6.39 12.95 -0.23
C GLN A 70 6.66 12.03 0.97
N MET A 71 7.58 11.09 0.85
CA MET A 71 8.05 10.28 1.96
C MET A 71 8.92 11.13 2.88
N ARG A 72 8.38 11.52 4.03
CA ARG A 72 9.01 12.47 4.96
C ARG A 72 9.03 11.91 6.37
N SER A 73 10.21 11.93 6.98
CA SER A 73 10.46 11.44 8.35
C SER A 73 10.48 12.56 9.39
N GLY A 74 10.38 13.81 8.97
CA GLY A 74 10.60 14.96 9.85
C GLY A 74 12.08 15.36 9.99
N ASN A 75 13.00 14.57 9.42
CA ASN A 75 14.42 14.88 9.34
C ASN A 75 14.82 15.07 7.87
N GLY A 76 15.05 16.32 7.48
CA GLY A 76 15.31 16.65 6.07
C GLY A 76 16.61 16.03 5.52
N LEU A 77 17.58 15.74 6.35
CA LEU A 77 18.81 15.06 5.91
C LEU A 77 18.51 13.59 5.57
N LEU A 78 17.79 12.89 6.46
CA LEU A 78 17.38 11.51 6.20
C LEU A 78 16.45 11.43 4.99
N ASP A 79 15.55 12.38 4.82
CA ASP A 79 14.63 12.42 3.69
C ASP A 79 15.40 12.53 2.36
N ARG A 80 16.35 13.44 2.29
CA ARG A 80 17.19 13.59 1.09
C ARG A 80 18.03 12.35 0.78
N GLU A 81 18.61 11.74 1.81
CA GLU A 81 19.36 10.48 1.63
C GLU A 81 18.46 9.33 1.16
N MET A 82 17.26 9.24 1.68
CA MET A 82 16.27 8.25 1.24
C MET A 82 15.87 8.46 -0.22
N TRP A 83 15.54 9.69 -0.61
CA TRP A 83 15.18 10.00 -2.00
C TRP A 83 16.34 9.73 -2.98
N LYS A 84 17.56 10.03 -2.56
CA LYS A 84 18.76 9.73 -3.33
C LYS A 84 19.01 8.22 -3.43
N LEU A 85 18.82 7.49 -2.35
CA LEU A 85 18.93 6.03 -2.31
C LEU A 85 17.96 5.36 -3.29
N ILE A 86 16.71 5.82 -3.32
CA ILE A 86 15.68 5.32 -4.22
C ILE A 86 15.88 5.82 -5.66
N ASP A 87 16.65 6.89 -5.85
CA ASP A 87 16.78 7.64 -7.10
C ASP A 87 15.43 8.23 -7.53
N SER A 88 14.92 9.14 -6.70
CA SER A 88 13.58 9.72 -6.86
C SER A 88 13.38 10.47 -8.18
N LYS A 89 14.45 10.95 -8.80
CA LYS A 89 14.37 11.60 -10.12
C LYS A 89 14.08 10.62 -11.24
N ARG A 90 14.67 9.43 -11.15
CA ARG A 90 14.47 8.35 -12.11
C ARG A 90 13.24 7.50 -11.77
N PHE A 91 13.02 7.28 -10.48
CA PHE A 91 11.91 6.47 -9.95
C PHE A 91 11.07 7.31 -8.97
N PRO A 92 10.25 8.23 -9.47
CA PRO A 92 9.55 9.20 -8.63
C PRO A 92 8.39 8.63 -7.83
N ARG A 93 8.00 7.38 -8.10
CA ARG A 93 6.82 6.76 -7.46
C ARG A 93 7.14 5.37 -6.94
N VAL A 94 6.46 5.02 -5.85
CA VAL A 94 6.31 3.64 -5.38
C VAL A 94 4.92 3.17 -5.77
N ALA A 95 4.81 1.97 -6.30
CA ALA A 95 3.53 1.40 -6.71
C ALA A 95 3.21 0.12 -5.92
N GLY A 96 1.93 -0.11 -5.68
CA GLY A 96 1.40 -1.36 -5.14
C GLY A 96 0.29 -1.91 -6.02
N ASP A 97 0.39 -3.18 -6.38
CA ASP A 97 -0.58 -3.88 -7.21
C ASP A 97 -1.05 -5.16 -6.53
N LEU A 98 -2.37 -5.29 -6.36
CA LEU A 98 -2.96 -6.50 -5.80
C LEU A 98 -2.84 -7.67 -6.78
N ARG A 99 -2.46 -8.84 -6.25
CA ARG A 99 -2.41 -10.10 -7.00
C ARG A 99 -3.48 -11.08 -6.58
N THR A 100 -3.59 -11.34 -5.28
CA THR A 100 -4.59 -12.26 -4.72
C THR A 100 -5.23 -11.68 -3.48
N LEU A 101 -6.48 -12.03 -3.26
CA LEU A 101 -7.26 -11.66 -2.09
C LEU A 101 -8.04 -12.88 -1.61
N THR A 102 -7.84 -13.25 -0.35
CA THR A 102 -8.48 -14.40 0.26
C THR A 102 -9.21 -13.98 1.55
N PRO A 103 -10.47 -14.39 1.76
CA PRO A 103 -11.17 -14.09 3.01
C PRO A 103 -10.43 -14.65 4.22
N GLY A 104 -10.32 -13.84 5.27
CA GLY A 104 -9.79 -14.26 6.56
C GLY A 104 -10.87 -14.87 7.48
N PRO A 105 -10.49 -15.27 8.71
CA PRO A 105 -11.40 -15.93 9.65
C PRO A 105 -12.47 -15.01 10.22
N ALA A 106 -12.28 -13.70 10.21
CA ALA A 106 -13.24 -12.71 10.70
C ALA A 106 -13.86 -11.92 9.54
N ALA A 107 -15.09 -11.46 9.73
CA ALA A 107 -15.79 -10.62 8.75
C ALA A 107 -14.99 -9.34 8.44
N GLY A 108 -14.87 -9.00 7.16
CA GLY A 108 -14.12 -7.83 6.70
C GLY A 108 -12.60 -7.98 6.74
N ARG A 109 -12.07 -9.12 7.16
CA ARG A 109 -10.63 -9.39 7.16
C ARG A 109 -10.25 -10.23 5.96
N TYR A 110 -9.12 -9.85 5.34
CA TYR A 110 -8.61 -10.51 4.13
C TYR A 110 -7.10 -10.68 4.20
N ALA A 111 -6.62 -11.81 3.70
CA ALA A 111 -5.22 -11.99 3.37
C ALA A 111 -5.00 -11.56 1.92
N ALA A 112 -4.01 -10.74 1.68
CA ALA A 112 -3.70 -10.22 0.36
C ALA A 112 -2.25 -10.49 0.00
N SER A 113 -2.00 -10.78 -1.26
CA SER A 113 -0.67 -10.82 -1.86
C SER A 113 -0.62 -9.80 -2.98
N GLY A 114 0.44 -9.04 -3.04
CA GLY A 114 0.61 -8.00 -4.04
C GLY A 114 2.07 -7.73 -4.37
N ASP A 115 2.28 -7.02 -5.45
CA ASP A 115 3.61 -6.58 -5.86
C ASP A 115 3.83 -5.13 -5.42
N ILE A 116 4.96 -4.88 -4.77
CA ILE A 116 5.45 -3.52 -4.51
C ILE A 116 6.56 -3.24 -5.50
N THR A 117 6.46 -2.11 -6.19
CA THR A 117 7.49 -1.62 -7.09
C THR A 117 8.17 -0.41 -6.47
N LEU A 118 9.45 -0.54 -6.22
CA LEU A 118 10.30 0.46 -5.60
C LEU A 118 11.65 0.49 -6.31
N ALA A 119 12.15 1.67 -6.64
CA ALA A 119 13.42 1.84 -7.33
C ALA A 119 13.56 0.98 -8.61
N GLY A 120 12.47 0.86 -9.37
CA GLY A 120 12.43 0.09 -10.60
C GLY A 120 12.38 -1.43 -10.43
N ARG A 121 12.25 -1.93 -9.23
CA ARG A 121 12.15 -3.38 -8.94
C ARG A 121 10.83 -3.71 -8.28
N SER A 122 10.24 -4.83 -8.71
CA SER A 122 8.99 -5.36 -8.13
C SER A 122 9.26 -6.60 -7.29
N ARG A 123 8.66 -6.64 -6.11
CA ARG A 123 8.74 -7.79 -5.20
C ARG A 123 7.37 -8.08 -4.61
N ARG A 124 7.10 -9.36 -4.40
CA ARG A 124 5.85 -9.80 -3.79
C ARG A 124 5.91 -9.76 -2.28
N TYR A 125 4.85 -9.21 -1.69
CA TYR A 125 4.63 -9.20 -0.25
C TYR A 125 3.22 -9.67 0.07
N ASP A 126 3.09 -10.29 1.24
CA ASP A 126 1.81 -10.71 1.80
C ASP A 126 1.46 -9.82 2.98
N GLY A 127 0.18 -9.58 3.18
CA GLY A 127 -0.32 -8.80 4.30
C GLY A 127 -1.76 -9.14 4.63
N GLU A 128 -2.16 -8.75 5.83
CA GLU A 128 -3.55 -8.84 6.29
C GLU A 128 -4.18 -7.46 6.32
N PHE A 129 -5.40 -7.37 5.79
CA PHE A 129 -6.11 -6.12 5.66
C PHE A 129 -7.53 -6.23 6.17
N THR A 130 -8.01 -5.14 6.75
CA THR A 130 -9.42 -4.95 7.10
C THR A 130 -10.07 -4.09 6.04
N VAL A 131 -11.20 -4.53 5.52
CA VAL A 131 -11.99 -3.81 4.53
C VAL A 131 -13.34 -3.45 5.13
N LYS A 132 -13.69 -2.17 5.07
CA LYS A 132 -15.01 -1.62 5.42
C LYS A 132 -15.54 -0.86 4.22
N HIS A 133 -16.83 -0.92 3.99
CA HIS A 133 -17.45 -0.19 2.89
C HIS A 133 -18.87 0.23 3.23
N ASP A 134 -19.32 1.26 2.55
CA ASP A 134 -20.71 1.69 2.48
C ASP A 134 -21.06 1.99 1.01
N ASP A 135 -22.20 2.62 0.77
CA ASP A 135 -22.66 2.93 -0.59
C ASP A 135 -21.76 3.94 -1.32
N ALA A 136 -20.99 4.74 -0.58
CA ALA A 136 -20.20 5.84 -1.11
C ALA A 136 -18.70 5.53 -1.19
N CYS A 137 -18.14 4.76 -0.25
CA CYS A 137 -16.71 4.56 -0.15
C CYS A 137 -16.30 3.19 0.38
N ILE A 138 -15.04 2.87 0.16
CA ILE A 138 -14.34 1.71 0.73
C ILE A 138 -13.14 2.21 1.53
N THR A 139 -12.90 1.61 2.69
CA THR A 139 -11.72 1.87 3.53
C THR A 139 -10.96 0.57 3.73
N ILE A 140 -9.67 0.60 3.43
CA ILE A 140 -8.77 -0.53 3.55
C ILE A 140 -7.63 -0.15 4.50
N GLU A 141 -7.44 -0.93 5.55
CA GLU A 141 -6.37 -0.72 6.52
C GLU A 141 -5.59 -2.01 6.74
N GLY A 142 -4.27 -1.89 6.84
CA GLY A 142 -3.41 -3.03 7.11
C GLY A 142 -1.96 -2.67 7.37
N GLU A 143 -1.22 -3.69 7.74
CA GLU A 143 0.23 -3.60 7.99
C GLU A 143 0.97 -4.66 7.18
N LEU A 144 2.18 -4.31 6.76
CA LEU A 144 3.13 -5.27 6.21
C LEU A 144 4.56 -4.87 6.59
N ASN A 145 5.47 -5.83 6.54
CA ASN A 145 6.88 -5.61 6.77
C ASN A 145 7.62 -5.75 5.45
N VAL A 146 8.37 -4.72 5.10
CA VAL A 146 9.12 -4.63 3.85
C VAL A 146 10.61 -4.59 4.17
N ASP A 147 11.41 -5.34 3.44
CA ASP A 147 12.87 -5.26 3.52
C ASP A 147 13.38 -4.54 2.26
N ILE A 148 14.00 -3.38 2.44
CA ILE A 148 14.47 -2.59 1.30
C ILE A 148 15.57 -3.28 0.50
N ARG A 149 16.27 -4.25 1.09
CA ARG A 149 17.29 -5.05 0.40
C ARG A 149 16.69 -5.93 -0.70
N ASP A 150 15.40 -6.30 -0.59
CA ASP A 150 14.69 -7.02 -1.63
C ASP A 150 14.62 -6.23 -2.95
N PHE A 151 14.72 -4.90 -2.86
CA PHE A 151 14.75 -3.99 -4.00
C PHE A 151 16.17 -3.60 -4.42
N GLY A 152 17.19 -4.24 -3.87
CA GLY A 152 18.59 -3.95 -4.14
C GLY A 152 19.10 -2.67 -3.49
N LEU A 153 18.36 -2.14 -2.49
CA LEU A 153 18.75 -0.94 -1.76
C LEU A 153 19.56 -1.29 -0.50
N LYS A 154 20.52 -0.44 -0.18
CA LYS A 154 21.25 -0.52 1.09
C LYS A 154 20.66 0.52 2.05
N PRO A 155 20.46 0.17 3.35
CA PRO A 155 19.98 1.15 4.32
C PRO A 155 20.86 2.39 4.36
N PRO A 156 20.28 3.59 4.56
CA PRO A 156 21.06 4.81 4.76
C PRO A 156 22.03 4.64 5.93
N ASN A 157 23.29 5.00 5.72
CA ASN A 157 24.32 4.98 6.75
C ASN A 157 24.94 6.37 6.81
N LEU A 158 24.39 7.19 7.69
CA LEU A 158 24.98 8.46 8.06
C LEU A 158 26.01 8.22 9.16
N VAL A 159 27.02 9.04 9.26
CA VAL A 159 28.22 8.84 10.11
C VAL A 159 27.89 8.35 11.54
N VAL A 160 26.74 8.78 12.08
CA VAL A 160 26.30 8.41 13.44
C VAL A 160 24.96 7.67 13.48
N ILE A 161 24.26 7.54 12.35
CA ILE A 161 22.93 6.93 12.26
C ILE A 161 22.96 5.79 11.25
N LYS A 162 22.74 4.57 11.74
CA LYS A 162 22.51 3.39 10.91
C LYS A 162 21.03 3.04 10.97
N VAL A 163 20.39 2.91 9.83
CA VAL A 163 18.99 2.54 9.71
C VAL A 163 18.87 1.07 9.35
N ASP A 164 17.99 0.34 10.02
CA ASP A 164 17.73 -1.07 9.71
C ASP A 164 17.04 -1.21 8.34
N PRO A 165 17.31 -2.31 7.62
CA PRO A 165 16.68 -2.55 6.30
C PRO A 165 15.20 -2.91 6.38
N GLY A 166 14.72 -3.41 7.52
CA GLY A 166 13.32 -3.77 7.75
C GLY A 166 12.47 -2.53 8.04
N VAL A 167 11.40 -2.37 7.29
CA VAL A 167 10.47 -1.24 7.42
C VAL A 167 9.07 -1.78 7.68
N LYS A 168 8.45 -1.35 8.79
CA LYS A 168 7.03 -1.57 9.04
C LYS A 168 6.24 -0.53 8.27
N VAL A 169 5.27 -1.00 7.48
CA VAL A 169 4.41 -0.15 6.65
C VAL A 169 2.98 -0.31 7.11
N ARG A 170 2.32 0.80 7.43
CA ARG A 170 0.89 0.85 7.71
C ARG A 170 0.18 1.58 6.59
N VAL A 171 -0.86 0.95 6.08
CA VAL A 171 -1.61 1.46 4.94
C VAL A 171 -3.03 1.80 5.39
N ARG A 172 -3.48 2.99 5.03
CA ARG A 172 -4.87 3.40 5.11
C ARG A 172 -5.29 3.98 3.77
N LEU A 173 -6.15 3.27 3.08
CA LEU A 173 -6.73 3.73 1.82
C LEU A 173 -8.21 4.02 2.02
N VAL A 174 -8.62 5.21 1.65
CA VAL A 174 -10.01 5.59 1.52
C VAL A 174 -10.26 5.90 0.05
N ALA A 175 -11.23 5.23 -0.53
CA ALA A 175 -11.54 5.41 -1.94
C ALA A 175 -13.04 5.63 -2.13
N ALA A 176 -13.37 6.66 -2.90
CA ALA A 176 -14.73 7.02 -3.21
C ALA A 176 -15.21 6.27 -4.45
N ARG A 177 -16.49 5.88 -4.45
CA ARG A 177 -17.12 5.25 -5.60
C ARG A 177 -17.01 6.17 -6.81
N ALA A 178 -16.46 5.65 -7.90
CA ALA A 178 -16.36 6.38 -9.16
C ALA A 178 -17.75 6.53 -9.79
N ALA A 179 -17.97 7.70 -10.36
CA ALA A 179 -19.22 8.00 -11.06
C ALA A 179 -19.37 7.18 -12.34
#